data_5a2f774fe55fbc80ea891b06a6797dc2
#
_entry.id   5a2f774fe55fbc80ea891b06a6797dc2
#
_cell.length_a   1.000
_cell.length_b   1.000
_cell.length_c   1.000
_cell.angle_alpha   90.00
_cell.angle_beta   90.00
_cell.angle_gamma   90.00
#
_symmetry.space_group_name_H-M   'P 1'
#
loop_
_entity.id
_entity.type
_entity.pdbx_description
1 polymer ?
#
loop_
_entity_poly.entity_id
_entity_poly.type
_entity_poly.pdbx_seq_one_letter_code
_entity_poly.pdbx_strand_id
1 'polypeptide(L)'
;MTSISRSGEPTWSAVTSSPNAPSWASSVKWQRADILKPKTYKPMLNGADAVIHSMGILLEADYKGVVTGKESPWAGLSRAFSATKGGSQNPLTRKEGEELQPQEMDGQLTYELMNRDSAITLAQEANHHSVPSFVFISAAAGAPMLPKRYITTKRDAESTIASSLPKIRSIFIRPGFLYDSSRKFTLPIAFAGSAGNMVNSALGGRLTWIAGGAVEKPLKADLVAEAVIEAIEDGDVRGVVATEKIEALANKAWRREML
;
A
#
# COMPACT_ATOMS: atom_id res chain seq x y z
N MET A 1 -16.11 -5.34 -9.08
CA MET A 1 -15.18 -4.81 -8.03
C MET A 1 -15.74 -3.51 -7.45
N THR A 2 -15.58 -3.27 -6.14
CA THR A 2 -15.91 -1.96 -5.52
C THR A 2 -14.62 -1.27 -5.13
N SER A 3 -14.43 -0.03 -5.59
CA SER A 3 -13.31 0.82 -5.20
C SER A 3 -13.79 1.87 -4.20
N ILE A 4 -13.09 1.99 -3.09
CA ILE A 4 -13.47 2.87 -1.97
C ILE A 4 -12.38 3.90 -1.76
N SER A 5 -12.73 5.17 -1.83
CA SER A 5 -11.83 6.28 -1.55
C SER A 5 -12.58 7.48 -0.97
N ARG A 6 -11.85 8.47 -0.45
CA ARG A 6 -12.44 9.72 0.05
C ARG A 6 -13.18 10.51 -1.03
N SER A 7 -12.66 10.52 -2.24
CA SER A 7 -13.23 11.24 -3.39
C SER A 7 -14.28 10.44 -4.17
N GLY A 8 -14.31 9.12 -4.02
CA GLY A 8 -15.08 8.23 -4.90
C GLY A 8 -14.33 7.98 -6.21
N GLU A 9 -15.00 8.13 -7.35
CA GLU A 9 -14.37 8.03 -8.66
C GLU A 9 -13.23 9.06 -8.81
N PRO A 10 -12.05 8.67 -9.32
CA PRO A 10 -10.94 9.59 -9.48
C PRO A 10 -11.17 10.59 -10.61
N THR A 11 -10.51 11.74 -10.55
CA THR A 11 -10.35 12.64 -11.70
C THR A 11 -9.32 12.01 -12.63
N TRP A 12 -9.76 11.52 -13.78
CA TRP A 12 -8.92 10.70 -14.68
C TRP A 12 -7.68 11.42 -15.17
N SER A 13 -7.77 12.70 -15.48
CA SER A 13 -6.60 13.53 -15.84
C SER A 13 -5.53 13.61 -14.74
N ALA A 14 -5.90 13.33 -13.48
CA ALA A 14 -4.96 13.34 -12.37
C ALA A 14 -4.27 11.97 -12.13
N VAL A 15 -4.86 10.88 -12.63
CA VAL A 15 -4.37 9.51 -12.41
C VAL A 15 -3.91 8.81 -13.68
N THR A 16 -4.32 9.34 -14.86
CA THR A 16 -3.90 8.83 -16.17
C THR A 16 -3.40 9.97 -17.05
N SER A 17 -2.87 9.66 -18.23
CA SER A 17 -2.50 10.68 -19.22
C SER A 17 -3.69 11.21 -20.00
N SER A 18 -4.89 10.69 -19.79
CA SER A 18 -6.12 11.03 -20.51
C SER A 18 -7.17 11.63 -19.56
N PRO A 19 -7.95 12.63 -19.98
CA PRO A 19 -9.09 13.10 -19.21
C PRO A 19 -10.27 12.11 -19.23
N ASN A 20 -10.26 11.16 -20.15
CA ASN A 20 -11.33 10.18 -20.29
C ASN A 20 -11.10 8.97 -19.41
N ALA A 21 -12.19 8.45 -18.84
CA ALA A 21 -12.18 7.21 -18.09
C ALA A 21 -11.71 6.03 -18.99
N PRO A 22 -10.85 5.14 -18.49
CA PRO A 22 -10.55 3.89 -19.19
C PRO A 22 -11.81 3.03 -19.33
N SER A 23 -11.84 2.16 -20.33
CA SER A 23 -13.02 1.30 -20.62
C SER A 23 -13.43 0.43 -19.42
N TRP A 24 -12.48 -0.05 -18.63
CA TRP A 24 -12.74 -0.86 -17.45
C TRP A 24 -13.37 -0.08 -16.27
N ALA A 25 -13.31 1.25 -16.27
CA ALA A 25 -13.80 2.08 -15.16
C ALA A 25 -15.30 1.91 -14.92
N SER A 26 -16.08 1.66 -15.97
CA SER A 26 -17.53 1.40 -15.91
C SER A 26 -17.85 0.09 -15.18
N SER A 27 -16.93 -0.86 -15.12
CA SER A 27 -17.09 -2.13 -14.39
C SER A 27 -16.80 -2.00 -12.90
N VAL A 28 -16.36 -0.84 -12.44
CA VAL A 28 -16.02 -0.57 -11.04
C VAL A 28 -17.12 0.23 -10.36
N LYS A 29 -17.61 -0.27 -9.22
CA LYS A 29 -18.50 0.49 -8.36
C LYS A 29 -17.66 1.45 -7.50
N TRP A 30 -17.71 2.73 -7.81
CA TRP A 30 -16.98 3.77 -7.08
C TRP A 30 -17.78 4.22 -5.87
N GLN A 31 -17.17 4.16 -4.68
CA GLN A 31 -17.81 4.53 -3.41
C GLN A 31 -16.98 5.54 -2.64
N ARG A 32 -17.65 6.45 -1.97
CA ARG A 32 -17.01 7.42 -1.08
C ARG A 32 -17.05 6.91 0.35
N ALA A 33 -15.87 6.80 0.98
CA ALA A 33 -15.75 6.50 2.39
C ALA A 33 -14.41 7.01 2.93
N ASP A 34 -14.31 7.12 4.24
CA ASP A 34 -13.09 7.51 4.95
C ASP A 34 -12.54 6.32 5.71
N ILE A 35 -11.32 5.91 5.41
CA ILE A 35 -10.65 4.77 6.08
C ILE A 35 -10.54 4.96 7.60
N LEU A 36 -10.49 6.22 8.06
CA LEU A 36 -10.44 6.54 9.48
C LEU A 36 -11.80 6.43 10.18
N LYS A 37 -12.88 6.27 9.40
CA LYS A 37 -14.26 6.22 9.87
C LYS A 37 -14.94 4.91 9.47
N PRO A 38 -14.76 3.83 10.24
CA PRO A 38 -15.29 2.50 9.90
C PRO A 38 -16.76 2.49 9.51
N LYS A 39 -17.59 3.29 10.17
CA LYS A 39 -19.03 3.41 9.85
C LYS A 39 -19.32 3.76 8.40
N THR A 40 -18.38 4.41 7.70
CA THR A 40 -18.56 4.85 6.31
C THR A 40 -18.35 3.73 5.29
N TYR A 41 -17.62 2.65 5.64
CA TYR A 41 -17.34 1.54 4.73
C TYR A 41 -17.83 0.17 5.20
N LYS A 42 -18.20 0.00 6.47
CA LYS A 42 -18.74 -1.26 7.00
C LYS A 42 -19.82 -1.90 6.13
N PRO A 43 -20.85 -1.16 5.64
CA PRO A 43 -21.89 -1.77 4.82
C PRO A 43 -21.37 -2.40 3.51
N MET A 44 -20.21 -1.96 3.05
CA MET A 44 -19.60 -2.43 1.80
C MET A 44 -18.82 -3.73 1.98
N LEU A 45 -18.59 -4.17 3.22
CA LEU A 45 -17.88 -5.41 3.54
C LEU A 45 -18.80 -6.64 3.49
N ASN A 46 -20.12 -6.43 3.56
CA ASN A 46 -21.09 -7.52 3.53
C ASN A 46 -21.05 -8.25 2.18
N GLY A 47 -20.77 -9.55 2.22
CA GLY A 47 -20.72 -10.39 1.03
C GLY A 47 -19.49 -10.12 0.13
N ALA A 48 -18.48 -9.46 0.64
CA ALA A 48 -17.23 -9.29 -0.10
C ALA A 48 -16.40 -10.59 -0.03
N ASP A 49 -15.85 -11.01 -1.16
CA ASP A 49 -14.96 -12.17 -1.26
C ASP A 49 -13.54 -11.86 -0.76
N ALA A 50 -13.13 -10.62 -0.90
CA ALA A 50 -11.84 -10.15 -0.41
C ALA A 50 -11.85 -8.63 -0.14
N VAL A 51 -11.01 -8.20 0.79
CA VAL A 51 -10.73 -6.79 1.06
C VAL A 51 -9.25 -6.51 0.79
N ILE A 52 -8.98 -5.47 0.00
CA ILE A 52 -7.62 -5.05 -0.33
C ILE A 52 -7.36 -3.68 0.31
N HIS A 53 -6.38 -3.61 1.21
CA HIS A 53 -5.90 -2.36 1.78
C HIS A 53 -4.64 -1.91 1.03
N SER A 54 -4.79 -0.90 0.19
CA SER A 54 -3.68 -0.32 -0.59
C SER A 54 -3.29 1.09 -0.12
N MET A 55 -3.89 1.57 0.97
CA MET A 55 -3.57 2.88 1.52
C MET A 55 -2.26 2.88 2.30
N GLY A 56 -1.68 4.06 2.39
CA GLY A 56 -0.51 4.33 3.19
C GLY A 56 0.05 5.71 2.84
N ILE A 57 0.92 6.21 3.69
CA ILE A 57 1.67 7.44 3.43
C ILE A 57 3.14 7.12 3.32
N LEU A 58 3.82 7.81 2.41
CA LEU A 58 5.26 7.70 2.25
C LEU A 58 5.99 8.73 3.13
N LEU A 59 5.38 9.88 3.37
CA LEU A 59 5.92 10.99 4.16
C LEU A 59 4.85 11.52 5.12
N GLU A 60 5.24 11.88 6.34
CA GLU A 60 4.36 12.45 7.37
C GLU A 60 4.18 13.97 7.26
N ALA A 61 4.79 14.61 6.27
CA ALA A 61 4.68 16.05 6.03
C ALA A 61 3.89 16.35 4.76
N ASP A 62 3.29 17.52 4.72
CA ASP A 62 2.63 18.01 3.49
C ASP A 62 3.71 18.34 2.44
N TYR A 63 3.80 17.50 1.42
CA TYR A 63 4.69 17.67 0.28
C TYR A 63 4.02 18.39 -0.90
N LYS A 64 2.79 18.90 -0.73
CA LYS A 64 2.07 19.59 -1.81
C LYS A 64 2.82 20.81 -2.30
N GLY A 65 3.48 21.54 -1.41
CA GLY A 65 4.31 22.69 -1.76
C GLY A 65 5.45 22.33 -2.72
N VAL A 66 6.08 21.18 -2.51
CA VAL A 66 7.14 20.66 -3.38
C VAL A 66 6.57 20.21 -4.73
N VAL A 67 5.48 19.46 -4.73
CA VAL A 67 4.84 18.95 -5.96
C VAL A 67 4.28 20.09 -6.81
N THR A 68 3.81 21.16 -6.18
CA THR A 68 3.28 22.35 -6.89
C THR A 68 4.36 23.37 -7.27
N GLY A 69 5.63 23.11 -6.97
CA GLY A 69 6.75 24.02 -7.27
C GLY A 69 6.81 25.29 -6.42
N LYS A 70 6.02 25.37 -5.36
CA LYS A 70 5.99 26.52 -4.44
C LYS A 70 7.11 26.51 -3.41
N GLU A 71 7.78 25.37 -3.23
CA GLU A 71 8.91 25.18 -2.33
C GLU A 71 10.06 24.47 -3.03
N SER A 72 11.29 24.72 -2.56
CA SER A 72 12.44 23.98 -3.07
C SER A 72 12.32 22.51 -2.65
N PRO A 73 12.62 21.56 -3.56
CA PRO A 73 12.55 20.11 -3.26
C PRO A 73 13.35 19.72 -2.02
N TRP A 74 14.51 20.34 -1.80
CA TRP A 74 15.38 20.08 -0.65
C TRP A 74 14.79 20.57 0.68
N ALA A 75 14.13 21.73 0.70
CA ALA A 75 13.50 22.24 1.92
C ALA A 75 12.29 21.39 2.31
N GLY A 76 11.47 21.01 1.35
CA GLY A 76 10.33 20.14 1.59
C GLY A 76 10.74 18.72 2.04
N LEU A 77 11.75 18.13 1.40
CA LEU A 77 12.33 16.85 1.79
C LEU A 77 12.94 16.92 3.20
N SER A 78 13.79 17.91 3.49
CA SER A 78 14.39 18.07 4.82
C SER A 78 13.32 18.15 5.91
N ARG A 79 12.25 18.92 5.70
CA ARG A 79 11.14 19.02 6.64
C ARG A 79 10.37 17.69 6.76
N ALA A 80 10.11 17.02 5.64
CA ALA A 80 9.41 15.74 5.61
C ALA A 80 10.17 14.64 6.36
N PHE A 81 11.50 14.64 6.29
CA PHE A 81 12.35 13.66 6.97
C PHE A 81 12.73 14.05 8.40
N SER A 82 12.62 15.32 8.77
CA SER A 82 12.91 15.78 10.14
C SER A 82 11.71 15.67 11.09
N ALA A 83 10.50 15.49 10.57
CA ALA A 83 9.30 15.35 11.39
C ALA A 83 9.27 13.98 12.09
N THR A 84 9.75 13.91 13.31
CA THR A 84 9.57 12.77 14.20
C THR A 84 8.26 12.93 14.95
N LYS A 85 7.18 12.38 14.41
CA LYS A 85 5.91 12.31 15.11
C LYS A 85 5.84 10.99 15.85
N GLY A 86 5.54 11.07 17.13
CA GLY A 86 5.45 9.91 18.01
C GLY A 86 4.01 9.68 18.42
N GLY A 87 3.67 8.44 18.69
CA GLY A 87 2.41 8.08 19.28
C GLY A 87 1.65 7.02 18.49
N SER A 88 0.86 6.26 19.20
CA SER A 88 0.12 5.13 18.64
C SER A 88 -1.19 4.97 19.37
N GLN A 89 -2.28 4.91 18.61
CA GLN A 89 -3.49 4.30 19.09
C GLN A 89 -3.33 2.79 18.95
N ASN A 90 -3.73 2.03 19.98
CA ASN A 90 -3.78 0.57 19.84
C ASN A 90 -5.13 0.19 19.20
N PRO A 91 -5.16 -0.21 17.93
CA PRO A 91 -6.42 -0.52 17.26
C PRO A 91 -7.12 -1.74 17.86
N LEU A 92 -6.38 -2.65 18.53
CA LEU A 92 -6.94 -3.85 19.16
C LEU A 92 -7.79 -3.57 20.40
N THR A 93 -7.56 -2.43 21.08
CA THR A 93 -8.34 -2.02 22.25
C THR A 93 -9.54 -1.14 21.90
N ARG A 94 -9.72 -0.83 20.61
CA ARG A 94 -10.82 0.03 20.15
C ARG A 94 -12.15 -0.71 20.16
N LYS A 95 -13.20 0.05 20.40
CA LYS A 95 -14.56 -0.45 20.25
C LYS A 95 -14.89 -0.59 18.76
N GLU A 96 -15.71 -1.57 18.43
CA GLU A 96 -16.16 -1.79 17.07
C GLU A 96 -16.80 -0.52 16.48
N GLY A 97 -16.36 -0.14 15.27
CA GLY A 97 -16.86 1.04 14.55
C GLY A 97 -16.41 2.38 15.10
N GLU A 98 -15.52 2.41 16.08
CA GLU A 98 -14.93 3.65 16.58
C GLU A 98 -14.00 4.30 15.53
N GLU A 99 -14.07 5.63 15.38
CA GLU A 99 -13.25 6.37 14.43
C GLU A 99 -11.77 6.38 14.85
N LEU A 100 -10.88 6.29 13.87
CA LEU A 100 -9.46 6.54 14.05
C LEU A 100 -9.22 8.05 14.11
N GLN A 101 -8.48 8.51 15.09
CA GLN A 101 -8.18 9.94 15.26
C GLN A 101 -6.69 10.20 15.00
N PRO A 102 -6.33 11.32 14.36
CA PRO A 102 -4.97 11.80 14.37
C PRO A 102 -4.48 11.94 15.81
N GLN A 103 -3.25 11.52 16.06
CA GLN A 103 -2.65 11.61 17.40
C GLN A 103 -2.02 12.96 17.66
N GLU A 104 -1.62 13.63 16.60
CA GLU A 104 -1.00 14.96 16.69
C GLU A 104 -2.06 16.05 16.76
N MET A 105 -1.81 17.04 17.58
CA MET A 105 -2.72 18.19 17.77
C MET A 105 -2.92 19.02 16.49
N ASP A 106 -1.97 18.95 15.56
CA ASP A 106 -2.05 19.60 14.24
C ASP A 106 -2.91 18.83 13.22
N GLY A 107 -3.49 17.68 13.62
CA GLY A 107 -4.33 16.84 12.78
C GLY A 107 -3.58 16.12 11.65
N GLN A 108 -2.25 16.16 11.63
CA GLN A 108 -1.48 15.50 10.57
C GLN A 108 -1.49 13.98 10.75
N LEU A 109 -1.43 13.31 9.61
CA LEU A 109 -1.43 11.85 9.53
C LEU A 109 -0.03 11.31 9.84
N THR A 110 0.04 10.29 10.69
CA THR A 110 1.28 9.59 11.06
C THR A 110 1.39 8.25 10.35
N TYR A 111 2.60 7.66 10.33
CA TYR A 111 2.79 6.31 9.81
C TYR A 111 1.99 5.28 10.61
N GLU A 112 1.92 5.42 11.92
CA GLU A 112 1.13 4.54 12.79
C GLU A 112 -0.33 4.56 12.38
N LEU A 113 -0.91 5.74 12.23
CA LEU A 113 -2.32 5.89 11.87
C LEU A 113 -2.61 5.32 10.47
N MET A 114 -1.78 5.66 9.47
CA MET A 114 -2.09 5.38 8.07
C MET A 114 -1.53 4.06 7.56
N ASN A 115 -0.36 3.62 8.04
CA ASN A 115 0.28 2.40 7.56
C ASN A 115 0.02 1.19 8.46
N ARG A 116 -0.39 1.39 9.72
CA ARG A 116 -0.63 0.33 10.70
C ARG A 116 -2.09 0.28 11.14
N ASP A 117 -2.56 1.33 11.83
CA ASP A 117 -3.85 1.30 12.52
C ASP A 117 -5.01 1.20 11.54
N SER A 118 -4.94 1.89 10.40
CA SER A 118 -5.96 1.80 9.35
C SER A 118 -6.06 0.38 8.78
N ALA A 119 -4.92 -0.29 8.57
CA ALA A 119 -4.88 -1.66 8.04
C ALA A 119 -5.43 -2.66 9.05
N ILE A 120 -5.03 -2.55 10.33
CA ILE A 120 -5.52 -3.43 11.40
C ILE A 120 -7.02 -3.25 11.60
N THR A 121 -7.50 -1.99 11.66
CA THR A 121 -8.93 -1.70 11.83
C THR A 121 -9.76 -2.24 10.66
N LEU A 122 -9.30 -2.05 9.41
CA LEU A 122 -10.02 -2.58 8.25
C LEU A 122 -10.02 -4.12 8.25
N ALA A 123 -8.92 -4.76 8.66
CA ALA A 123 -8.84 -6.21 8.78
C ALA A 123 -9.78 -6.75 9.88
N GLN A 124 -9.91 -6.06 11.02
CA GLN A 124 -10.87 -6.39 12.08
C GLN A 124 -12.31 -6.30 11.56
N GLU A 125 -12.65 -5.20 10.88
CA GLU A 125 -13.98 -5.03 10.30
C GLU A 125 -14.27 -6.10 9.24
N ALA A 126 -13.31 -6.42 8.37
CA ALA A 126 -13.44 -7.49 7.39
C ALA A 126 -13.67 -8.86 8.08
N ASN A 127 -12.92 -9.15 9.15
CA ASN A 127 -13.10 -10.38 9.93
C ASN A 127 -14.48 -10.45 10.62
N HIS A 128 -14.98 -9.33 11.16
CA HIS A 128 -16.33 -9.25 11.77
C HIS A 128 -17.43 -9.51 10.72
N HIS A 129 -17.22 -9.08 9.48
CA HIS A 129 -18.15 -9.31 8.38
C HIS A 129 -17.90 -10.65 7.66
N SER A 130 -17.07 -11.52 8.23
CA SER A 130 -16.75 -12.85 7.69
C SER A 130 -16.20 -12.82 6.26
N VAL A 131 -15.45 -11.76 5.90
CA VAL A 131 -14.75 -11.69 4.63
C VAL A 131 -13.65 -12.77 4.60
N PRO A 132 -13.60 -13.64 3.57
CA PRO A 132 -12.66 -14.76 3.55
C PRO A 132 -11.18 -14.34 3.49
N SER A 133 -10.88 -13.24 2.78
CA SER A 133 -9.50 -12.85 2.49
C SER A 133 -9.24 -11.38 2.74
N PHE A 134 -8.08 -11.07 3.32
CA PHE A 134 -7.60 -9.71 3.51
C PHE A 134 -6.21 -9.56 2.89
N VAL A 135 -6.08 -8.64 1.96
CA VAL A 135 -4.80 -8.33 1.30
C VAL A 135 -4.30 -6.98 1.77
N PHE A 136 -3.06 -6.94 2.25
CA PHE A 136 -2.39 -5.71 2.63
C PHE A 136 -1.22 -5.41 1.70
N ILE A 137 -1.26 -4.27 1.02
CA ILE A 137 -0.14 -3.79 0.20
C ILE A 137 0.89 -3.16 1.15
N SER A 138 1.86 -3.96 1.51
CA SER A 138 2.96 -3.58 2.38
C SER A 138 4.13 -2.99 1.56
N ALA A 139 5.36 -3.30 1.90
CA ALA A 139 6.56 -2.95 1.15
C ALA A 139 7.66 -3.98 1.40
N ALA A 140 8.56 -4.20 0.43
CA ALA A 140 9.68 -5.12 0.59
C ALA A 140 10.65 -4.63 1.67
N ALA A 141 11.05 -3.36 1.58
CA ALA A 141 11.92 -2.70 2.56
C ALA A 141 11.65 -1.19 2.57
N GLY A 142 12.24 -0.48 3.54
CA GLY A 142 12.36 0.97 3.52
C GLY A 142 13.45 1.41 2.54
N ALA A 143 13.36 2.63 2.02
CA ALA A 143 14.47 3.24 1.30
C ALA A 143 15.43 3.92 2.30
N PRO A 144 16.74 4.07 1.97
CA PRO A 144 17.70 4.71 2.88
C PRO A 144 17.31 6.12 3.32
N MET A 145 16.54 6.83 2.53
CA MET A 145 16.05 8.18 2.81
C MET A 145 14.76 8.21 3.62
N LEU A 146 14.05 7.07 3.77
CA LEU A 146 12.82 7.01 4.53
C LEU A 146 13.08 6.72 6.00
N PRO A 147 12.32 7.34 6.92
CA PRO A 147 12.38 6.99 8.34
C PRO A 147 12.12 5.50 8.55
N LYS A 148 12.84 4.88 9.47
CA LYS A 148 12.65 3.45 9.82
C LYS A 148 11.20 3.13 10.17
N ARG A 149 10.47 4.09 10.76
CA ARG A 149 9.05 3.98 11.11
C ARG A 149 8.16 3.67 9.92
N TYR A 150 8.50 4.09 8.70
CA TYR A 150 7.75 3.73 7.49
C TYR A 150 7.62 2.21 7.32
N ILE A 151 8.72 1.49 7.47
CA ILE A 151 8.70 0.03 7.29
C ILE A 151 8.29 -0.71 8.57
N THR A 152 8.69 -0.25 9.75
CA THR A 152 8.33 -0.92 11.00
C THR A 152 6.83 -0.88 11.24
N THR A 153 6.14 0.22 10.98
CA THR A 153 4.68 0.30 11.12
C THR A 153 3.94 -0.66 10.19
N LYS A 154 4.44 -0.88 8.97
CA LYS A 154 3.88 -1.90 8.07
C LYS A 154 4.11 -3.32 8.59
N ARG A 155 5.30 -3.61 9.14
CA ARG A 155 5.59 -4.92 9.75
C ARG A 155 4.75 -5.18 11.01
N ASP A 156 4.54 -4.14 11.81
CA ASP A 156 3.66 -4.22 12.98
C ASP A 156 2.21 -4.53 12.57
N ALA A 157 1.71 -3.91 11.48
CA ALA A 157 0.41 -4.24 10.92
C ALA A 157 0.32 -5.71 10.50
N GLU A 158 1.28 -6.20 9.71
CA GLU A 158 1.33 -7.59 9.25
C GLU A 158 1.32 -8.58 10.42
N SER A 159 2.22 -8.37 11.41
CA SER A 159 2.33 -9.28 12.56
C SER A 159 1.08 -9.26 13.43
N THR A 160 0.49 -8.08 13.64
CA THR A 160 -0.73 -7.93 14.43
C THR A 160 -1.92 -8.61 13.73
N ILE A 161 -2.10 -8.39 12.44
CA ILE A 161 -3.18 -9.02 11.67
C ILE A 161 -3.02 -10.54 11.68
N ALA A 162 -1.80 -11.04 11.42
CA ALA A 162 -1.55 -12.47 11.39
C ALA A 162 -1.80 -13.16 12.74
N SER A 163 -1.40 -12.53 13.85
CA SER A 163 -1.53 -13.12 15.19
C SER A 163 -2.92 -12.97 15.77
N SER A 164 -3.59 -11.84 15.53
CA SER A 164 -4.86 -11.49 16.20
C SER A 164 -6.10 -11.91 15.40
N LEU A 165 -5.97 -12.13 14.11
CA LEU A 165 -7.09 -12.46 13.21
C LEU A 165 -6.84 -13.77 12.44
N PRO A 166 -6.67 -14.92 13.13
CA PRO A 166 -6.28 -16.19 12.48
C PRO A 166 -7.37 -16.77 11.57
N LYS A 167 -8.61 -16.32 11.69
CA LYS A 167 -9.75 -16.81 10.88
C LYS A 167 -9.77 -16.22 9.48
N ILE A 168 -9.27 -15.00 9.28
CA ILE A 168 -9.20 -14.38 7.96
C ILE A 168 -7.91 -14.80 7.26
N ARG A 169 -7.98 -15.17 5.99
CA ARG A 169 -6.79 -15.47 5.18
C ARG A 169 -6.08 -14.17 4.85
N SER A 170 -5.01 -13.88 5.57
CA SER A 170 -4.22 -12.66 5.39
C SER A 170 -3.10 -12.87 4.37
N ILE A 171 -2.96 -11.93 3.43
CA ILE A 171 -1.97 -11.92 2.37
C ILE A 171 -1.24 -10.58 2.41
N PHE A 172 0.09 -10.60 2.59
CA PHE A 172 0.91 -9.40 2.73
C PHE A 172 1.81 -9.24 1.51
N ILE A 173 1.38 -8.43 0.56
CA ILE A 173 2.11 -8.16 -0.68
C ILE A 173 3.22 -7.17 -0.35
N ARG A 174 4.47 -7.57 -0.53
CA ARG A 174 5.67 -6.76 -0.26
C ARG A 174 6.39 -6.41 -1.56
N PRO A 175 5.88 -5.44 -2.34
CA PRO A 175 6.58 -5.00 -3.53
C PRO A 175 7.77 -4.12 -3.16
N GLY A 176 8.76 -4.06 -4.06
CA GLY A 176 9.76 -3.00 -4.08
C GLY A 176 9.14 -1.67 -4.50
N PHE A 177 9.93 -0.81 -5.15
CA PHE A 177 9.42 0.45 -5.68
C PHE A 177 8.38 0.20 -6.79
N LEU A 178 7.20 0.81 -6.66
CA LEU A 178 6.15 0.72 -7.66
C LEU A 178 6.25 1.89 -8.64
N TYR A 179 6.23 1.57 -9.93
CA TYR A 179 6.18 2.57 -10.99
C TYR A 179 4.99 2.36 -11.92
N ASP A 180 4.57 3.45 -12.53
CA ASP A 180 3.47 3.49 -13.48
C ASP A 180 3.80 4.40 -14.64
N SER A 181 3.42 4.00 -15.86
CA SER A 181 3.69 4.77 -17.09
C SER A 181 2.97 6.12 -17.12
N SER A 182 1.87 6.27 -16.40
CA SER A 182 1.15 7.54 -16.27
C SER A 182 1.89 8.55 -15.37
N ARG A 183 2.77 8.07 -14.48
CA ARG A 183 3.55 8.89 -13.56
C ARG A 183 4.99 9.02 -14.03
N LYS A 184 5.23 9.87 -15.03
CA LYS A 184 6.54 10.03 -15.70
C LYS A 184 7.72 10.22 -14.74
N PHE A 185 7.51 10.83 -13.56
CA PHE A 185 8.58 11.03 -12.56
C PHE A 185 9.02 9.73 -11.88
N THR A 186 8.21 8.68 -11.93
CA THR A 186 8.56 7.36 -11.32
C THR A 186 9.51 6.56 -12.22
N LEU A 187 9.54 6.83 -13.50
CA LEU A 187 10.34 6.08 -14.47
C LEU A 187 11.87 6.23 -14.26
N PRO A 188 12.43 7.45 -14.04
CA PRO A 188 13.86 7.58 -13.75
C PRO A 188 14.26 6.86 -12.46
N ILE A 189 13.40 6.90 -11.43
CA ILE A 189 13.63 6.23 -10.14
C ILE A 189 13.61 4.71 -10.33
N ALA A 190 12.66 4.20 -11.12
CA ALA A 190 12.57 2.77 -11.44
C ALA A 190 13.80 2.31 -12.24
N PHE A 191 14.28 3.11 -13.19
CA PHE A 191 15.47 2.80 -13.97
C PHE A 191 16.72 2.72 -13.08
N ALA A 192 16.92 3.71 -12.20
CA ALA A 192 18.05 3.70 -11.26
C ALA A 192 17.97 2.51 -10.29
N GLY A 193 16.76 2.17 -9.78
CA GLY A 193 16.54 1.00 -8.94
C GLY A 193 16.81 -0.32 -9.67
N SER A 194 16.44 -0.42 -10.94
CA SER A 194 16.73 -1.60 -11.78
C SER A 194 18.23 -1.81 -11.97
N ALA A 195 18.97 -0.73 -12.25
CA ALA A 195 20.43 -0.80 -12.35
C ALA A 195 21.07 -1.22 -11.02
N GLY A 196 20.62 -0.65 -9.91
CA GLY A 196 21.05 -1.03 -8.56
C GLY A 196 20.77 -2.50 -8.24
N ASN A 197 19.62 -3.01 -8.64
CA ASN A 197 19.25 -4.42 -8.46
C ASN A 197 20.16 -5.36 -9.29
N MET A 198 20.46 -5.01 -10.54
CA MET A 198 21.39 -5.79 -11.37
C MET A 198 22.79 -5.88 -10.74
N VAL A 199 23.32 -4.76 -10.24
CA VAL A 199 24.62 -4.73 -9.58
C VAL A 199 24.58 -5.57 -8.29
N ASN A 200 23.53 -5.44 -7.48
CA ASN A 200 23.35 -6.22 -6.26
C ASN A 200 23.27 -7.72 -6.54
N SER A 201 22.55 -8.13 -7.58
CA SER A 201 22.43 -9.53 -8.00
C SER A 201 23.79 -10.08 -8.44
N ALA A 202 24.57 -9.31 -9.21
CA ALA A 202 25.91 -9.69 -9.61
C ALA A 202 26.88 -9.83 -8.43
N LEU A 203 26.65 -9.10 -7.34
CA LEU A 203 27.41 -9.17 -6.08
C LEU A 203 26.83 -10.18 -5.06
N GLY A 204 25.94 -11.07 -5.50
CA GLY A 204 25.32 -12.08 -4.65
C GLY A 204 24.45 -11.51 -3.53
N GLY A 205 23.80 -10.37 -3.74
CA GLY A 205 22.88 -9.76 -2.78
C GLY A 205 23.56 -8.97 -1.65
N ARG A 206 24.88 -8.78 -1.70
CA ARG A 206 25.67 -8.16 -0.61
C ARG A 206 25.37 -6.69 -0.36
N LEU A 207 24.74 -5.98 -1.30
CA LEU A 207 24.39 -4.58 -1.13
C LEU A 207 23.05 -4.38 -0.40
N THR A 208 22.23 -5.42 -0.27
CA THR A 208 20.89 -5.32 0.34
C THR A 208 20.95 -4.80 1.78
N TRP A 209 21.98 -5.18 2.54
CA TRP A 209 22.14 -4.75 3.94
C TRP A 209 22.53 -3.27 4.08
N ILE A 210 23.16 -2.68 3.04
CA ILE A 210 23.56 -1.25 3.04
C ILE A 210 22.45 -0.38 2.45
N ALA A 211 21.89 -0.81 1.32
CA ALA A 211 20.99 0.01 0.50
C ALA A 211 19.49 -0.34 0.70
N GLY A 212 19.20 -1.37 1.48
CA GLY A 212 17.83 -1.78 1.80
C GLY A 212 16.96 -1.92 0.55
N GLY A 213 15.76 -1.33 0.57
CA GLY A 213 14.81 -1.39 -0.53
C GLY A 213 15.21 -0.68 -1.82
N ALA A 214 16.31 0.11 -1.82
CA ALA A 214 16.81 0.75 -3.03
C ALA A 214 17.40 -0.25 -4.05
N VAL A 215 17.71 -1.47 -3.62
CA VAL A 215 18.22 -2.55 -4.49
C VAL A 215 17.16 -3.61 -4.82
N GLU A 216 15.95 -3.45 -4.27
CA GLU A 216 14.81 -4.28 -4.67
C GLU A 216 14.37 -3.95 -6.10
N LYS A 217 14.00 -4.97 -6.84
CA LYS A 217 13.51 -4.80 -8.22
C LYS A 217 12.26 -3.94 -8.25
N PRO A 218 12.26 -2.82 -8.97
CA PRO A 218 11.06 -2.04 -9.19
C PRO A 218 10.02 -2.84 -9.99
N LEU A 219 8.76 -2.76 -9.57
CA LEU A 219 7.66 -3.47 -10.23
C LEU A 219 6.64 -2.49 -10.82
N LYS A 220 6.05 -2.86 -11.95
CA LYS A 220 4.89 -2.14 -12.47
C LYS A 220 3.70 -2.32 -11.54
N ALA A 221 2.92 -1.25 -11.36
CA ALA A 221 1.70 -1.31 -10.56
C ALA A 221 0.70 -2.34 -11.10
N ASP A 222 0.55 -2.44 -12.43
CA ASP A 222 -0.32 -3.43 -13.09
C ASP A 222 0.09 -4.86 -12.73
N LEU A 223 1.38 -5.18 -12.83
CA LEU A 223 1.92 -6.50 -12.49
C LEU A 223 1.58 -6.88 -11.04
N VAL A 224 1.69 -5.91 -10.12
CA VAL A 224 1.33 -6.16 -8.72
C VAL A 224 -0.18 -6.36 -8.57
N ALA A 225 -1.00 -5.65 -9.33
CA ALA A 225 -2.44 -5.83 -9.32
C ALA A 225 -2.84 -7.23 -9.81
N GLU A 226 -2.25 -7.72 -10.91
CA GLU A 226 -2.43 -9.08 -11.42
C GLU A 226 -2.04 -10.13 -10.37
N ALA A 227 -0.89 -9.95 -9.72
CA ALA A 227 -0.45 -10.83 -8.65
C ALA A 227 -1.41 -10.85 -7.45
N VAL A 228 -2.01 -9.70 -7.10
CA VAL A 228 -3.02 -9.60 -6.04
C VAL A 228 -4.26 -10.41 -6.38
N ILE A 229 -4.77 -10.29 -7.60
CA ILE A 229 -5.95 -11.06 -8.04
C ILE A 229 -5.64 -12.56 -8.00
N GLU A 230 -4.50 -12.97 -8.57
CA GLU A 230 -4.10 -14.38 -8.54
C GLU A 230 -3.92 -14.90 -7.11
N ALA A 231 -3.35 -14.09 -6.20
CA ALA A 231 -3.21 -14.45 -4.79
C ALA A 231 -4.56 -14.59 -4.07
N ILE A 232 -5.58 -13.84 -4.47
CA ILE A 232 -6.94 -13.96 -3.92
C ILE A 232 -7.58 -15.26 -4.40
N GLU A 233 -7.46 -15.59 -5.69
CA GLU A 233 -8.04 -16.77 -6.31
C GLU A 233 -7.34 -18.08 -5.89
N ASP A 234 -6.03 -18.04 -5.69
CA ASP A 234 -5.23 -19.16 -5.18
C ASP A 234 -5.42 -19.29 -3.66
N GLY A 235 -6.26 -20.22 -3.24
CA GLY A 235 -6.59 -20.48 -1.83
C GLY A 235 -5.41 -20.82 -0.93
N ASP A 236 -4.30 -21.28 -1.51
CA ASP A 236 -3.09 -21.68 -0.77
C ASP A 236 -2.16 -20.48 -0.48
N VAL A 237 -2.35 -19.37 -1.17
CA VAL A 237 -1.54 -18.16 -0.95
C VAL A 237 -1.97 -17.48 0.34
N ARG A 238 -1.07 -17.42 1.32
CA ARG A 238 -1.24 -16.73 2.60
C ARG A 238 0.08 -16.21 3.14
N GLY A 239 0.01 -15.25 4.07
CA GLY A 239 1.18 -14.65 4.69
C GLY A 239 1.94 -13.75 3.72
N VAL A 240 3.27 -13.72 3.85
CA VAL A 240 4.13 -12.82 3.09
C VAL A 240 4.30 -13.28 1.65
N VAL A 241 4.08 -12.35 0.71
CA VAL A 241 4.34 -12.50 -0.73
C VAL A 241 5.42 -11.49 -1.11
N ALA A 242 6.66 -11.98 -1.22
CA ALA A 242 7.83 -11.17 -1.60
C ALA A 242 7.90 -10.93 -3.12
N THR A 243 8.84 -10.11 -3.55
CA THR A 243 8.99 -9.63 -4.94
C THR A 243 9.00 -10.77 -5.97
N GLU A 244 9.76 -11.84 -5.72
CA GLU A 244 9.85 -12.99 -6.66
C GLU A 244 8.51 -13.74 -6.76
N LYS A 245 7.82 -13.90 -5.62
CA LYS A 245 6.50 -14.54 -5.61
C LYS A 245 5.42 -13.66 -6.25
N ILE A 246 5.54 -12.34 -6.14
CA ILE A 246 4.67 -11.38 -6.86
C ILE A 246 4.80 -11.59 -8.37
N GLU A 247 6.04 -11.66 -8.88
CA GLU A 247 6.29 -11.90 -10.31
C GLU A 247 5.78 -13.28 -10.76
N ALA A 248 5.97 -14.31 -9.95
CA ALA A 248 5.47 -15.65 -10.26
C ALA A 248 3.94 -15.70 -10.34
N LEU A 249 3.23 -15.04 -9.42
CA LEU A 249 1.77 -14.94 -9.42
C LEU A 249 1.26 -14.15 -10.62
N ALA A 250 1.87 -13.00 -10.94
CA ALA A 250 1.49 -12.22 -12.12
C ALA A 250 1.69 -13.01 -13.42
N ASN A 251 2.80 -13.74 -13.55
CA ASN A 251 3.05 -14.61 -14.69
C ASN A 251 2.05 -15.76 -14.78
N LYS A 252 1.55 -16.29 -13.64
CA LYS A 252 0.51 -17.32 -13.60
C LYS A 252 -0.83 -16.74 -14.09
N ALA A 253 -1.22 -15.54 -13.61
CA ALA A 253 -2.41 -14.82 -14.05
C ALA A 253 -2.38 -14.59 -15.57
N TRP A 254 -1.29 -14.03 -16.09
CA TRP A 254 -1.12 -13.76 -17.52
C TRP A 254 -1.25 -15.02 -18.39
N ARG A 255 -0.63 -16.15 -17.98
CA ARG A 255 -0.77 -17.42 -18.73
C ARG A 255 -2.22 -17.91 -18.78
N ARG A 256 -2.97 -17.71 -17.69
CA ARG A 256 -4.38 -18.12 -17.63
C ARG A 256 -5.26 -17.30 -18.55
N GLU A 257 -4.98 -16.01 -18.74
CA GLU A 257 -5.71 -15.14 -19.66
C GLU A 257 -5.44 -15.48 -21.14
N MET A 258 -4.32 -16.14 -21.44
CA MET A 258 -3.95 -16.52 -22.80
C MET A 258 -4.52 -17.89 -23.25
N LEU A 259 -5.07 -18.67 -22.34
CA LEU A 259 -5.68 -19.98 -22.60
C LEU A 259 -7.19 -19.89 -22.72
#